data_bf0a07be6e59c8f7ed0e7355a6e0337b
#
_entry.id   bf0a07be6e59c8f7ed0e7355a6e0337b
#
_cell.length_a   1.000
_cell.length_b   1.000
_cell.length_c   1.000
_cell.angle_alpha   90.00
_cell.angle_beta   90.00
_cell.angle_gamma   90.00
#
_symmetry.space_group_name_H-M   'P 1'
#
loop_
_entity.id
_entity.type
_entity.pdbx_description
1 polymer ?
#
loop_
_entity_poly.entity_id
_entity_poly.type
_entity_poly.pdbx_seq_one_letter_code
_entity_poly.pdbx_strand_id
1 'polypeptide(L)'
;MSQPMLMQGKKGLIMGVANDHSIAWGIAKAVADHGAELAFTYQGEALGKRVKPLAQSVGSSLILPCDVEDLSSVDATIDALKHAWGTIDFVVHAIGFSDKNELKGRYIDATTRENFTRTMVISCFSFTEIAQRAAPLMSKGGSLLTLTYGGSTRVMPNYNVMGIAKAGLEASVRYLASDLGPQAIRVNAISAGPIRTLAGAGIGEARAMFSFQRAHAPLRRPVTIEDVGGSALYLLSDLSAGVTGETHFVDAGYNIISMPRPDDLRAEQAQMRDEAAE
;
A
#
# COMPACT_ATOMS: atom_id res chain seq x y z
N MET A 1 29.65 8.75 -9.26
CA MET A 1 28.72 8.45 -10.39
C MET A 1 27.34 8.82 -9.93
N SER A 2 26.62 9.68 -10.67
CA SER A 2 25.21 10.00 -10.36
C SER A 2 24.38 8.72 -10.51
N GLN A 3 23.44 8.50 -9.59
CA GLN A 3 22.49 7.38 -9.71
C GLN A 3 21.66 7.54 -11.01
N PRO A 4 21.33 6.45 -11.71
CA PRO A 4 20.50 6.51 -12.90
C PRO A 4 19.11 7.03 -12.52
N MET A 5 18.60 8.00 -13.26
CA MET A 5 17.28 8.62 -13.07
C MET A 5 16.19 7.75 -13.71
N LEU A 6 15.82 6.65 -13.04
CA LEU A 6 14.91 5.61 -13.57
C LEU A 6 13.50 6.11 -13.89
N MET A 7 13.08 7.21 -13.26
CA MET A 7 11.74 7.78 -13.41
C MET A 7 11.76 9.15 -14.09
N GLN A 8 12.88 9.51 -14.75
CA GLN A 8 13.02 10.81 -15.40
C GLN A 8 11.92 11.04 -16.43
N GLY A 9 11.16 12.14 -16.24
CA GLY A 9 10.07 12.54 -17.14
C GLY A 9 8.77 11.74 -16.96
N LYS A 10 8.73 10.76 -16.05
CA LYS A 10 7.51 10.04 -15.68
C LYS A 10 6.65 10.89 -14.74
N LYS A 11 5.34 10.87 -14.95
CA LYS A 11 4.34 11.61 -14.17
C LYS A 11 3.42 10.63 -13.44
N GLY A 12 3.22 10.82 -12.16
CA GLY A 12 2.43 9.87 -11.40
C GLY A 12 1.61 10.45 -10.25
N LEU A 13 0.50 9.75 -9.97
CA LEU A 13 -0.39 10.04 -8.86
C LEU A 13 -0.04 9.18 -7.65
N ILE A 14 0.15 9.81 -6.50
CA ILE A 14 0.37 9.14 -5.20
C ILE A 14 -0.86 9.36 -4.32
N MET A 15 -1.53 8.27 -3.94
CA MET A 15 -2.70 8.27 -3.07
C MET A 15 -2.39 7.55 -1.74
N GLY A 16 -2.88 8.09 -0.63
CA GLY A 16 -2.76 7.44 0.68
C GLY A 16 -1.60 7.90 1.57
N VAL A 17 -0.97 9.03 1.26
CA VAL A 17 -0.05 9.68 2.21
C VAL A 17 -0.87 10.32 3.34
N ALA A 18 -0.55 9.97 4.59
CA ALA A 18 -1.15 10.56 5.79
C ALA A 18 -0.13 11.32 6.65
N ASN A 19 1.13 10.92 6.60
CA ASN A 19 2.29 11.53 7.24
C ASN A 19 3.60 10.97 6.63
N ASP A 20 4.74 11.37 7.17
CA ASP A 20 6.09 10.96 6.76
C ASP A 20 6.46 9.50 7.09
N HIS A 21 5.61 8.80 7.85
CA HIS A 21 5.75 7.36 8.13
C HIS A 21 4.85 6.49 7.23
N SER A 22 4.07 7.09 6.34
CA SER A 22 3.21 6.35 5.40
C SER A 22 4.06 5.58 4.38
N ILE A 23 3.66 4.36 4.05
CA ILE A 23 4.30 3.57 2.98
C ILE A 23 4.27 4.36 1.66
N ALA A 24 3.13 4.99 1.35
CA ALA A 24 2.99 5.85 0.18
C ALA A 24 4.02 7.00 0.14
N TRP A 25 4.43 7.51 1.30
CA TRP A 25 5.48 8.52 1.38
C TRP A 25 6.87 7.95 1.05
N GLY A 26 7.20 6.76 1.55
CA GLY A 26 8.44 6.06 1.18
C GLY A 26 8.53 5.80 -0.33
N ILE A 27 7.40 5.40 -0.94
CA ILE A 27 7.29 5.22 -2.39
C ILE A 27 7.48 6.56 -3.12
N ALA A 28 6.77 7.61 -2.69
CA ALA A 28 6.85 8.93 -3.30
C ALA A 28 8.27 9.48 -3.31
N LYS A 29 9.00 9.39 -2.18
CA LYS A 29 10.41 9.78 -2.09
C LYS A 29 11.27 9.00 -3.06
N ALA A 30 11.15 7.66 -3.08
CA ALA A 30 11.97 6.82 -3.94
C ALA A 30 11.81 7.18 -5.43
N VAL A 31 10.58 7.40 -5.90
CA VAL A 31 10.36 7.75 -7.31
C VAL A 31 10.72 9.21 -7.63
N ALA A 32 10.53 10.15 -6.68
CA ALA A 32 10.93 11.55 -6.83
C ALA A 32 12.45 11.68 -6.91
N ASP A 33 13.20 10.98 -6.03
CA ASP A 33 14.67 10.95 -6.03
C ASP A 33 15.24 10.40 -7.36
N HIS A 34 14.42 9.65 -8.11
CA HIS A 34 14.73 9.13 -9.44
C HIS A 34 14.10 9.94 -10.61
N GLY A 35 13.59 11.14 -10.33
CA GLY A 35 13.20 12.11 -11.35
C GLY A 35 11.74 12.08 -11.78
N ALA A 36 10.85 11.40 -11.03
CA ALA A 36 9.42 11.47 -11.28
C ALA A 36 8.83 12.83 -10.91
N GLU A 37 7.86 13.30 -11.70
CA GLU A 37 6.96 14.40 -11.35
C GLU A 37 5.71 13.83 -10.69
N LEU A 38 5.34 14.34 -9.50
CA LEU A 38 4.31 13.73 -8.66
C LEU A 38 3.10 14.64 -8.44
N ALA A 39 1.91 14.04 -8.45
CA ALA A 39 0.70 14.59 -7.85
C ALA A 39 0.34 13.80 -6.59
N PHE A 40 -0.28 14.45 -5.63
CA PHE A 40 -0.70 13.83 -4.38
C PHE A 40 -2.19 14.04 -4.14
N THR A 41 -2.83 13.06 -3.49
CA THR A 41 -4.17 13.24 -2.95
C THR A 41 -4.19 13.21 -1.43
N TYR A 42 -5.22 13.84 -0.87
CA TYR A 42 -5.51 13.79 0.56
C TYR A 42 -7.02 13.79 0.81
N GLN A 43 -7.48 13.08 1.85
CA GLN A 43 -8.86 13.08 2.30
C GLN A 43 -9.06 14.08 3.43
N GLY A 44 -9.86 15.14 3.19
CA GLY A 44 -10.20 16.13 4.19
C GLY A 44 -9.04 17.01 4.65
N GLU A 45 -9.37 18.15 5.24
CA GLU A 45 -8.41 19.20 5.61
C GLU A 45 -7.36 18.75 6.65
N ALA A 46 -7.72 17.84 7.55
CA ALA A 46 -6.80 17.37 8.59
C ALA A 46 -5.58 16.63 8.00
N LEU A 47 -5.80 15.80 6.98
CA LEU A 47 -4.71 15.15 6.23
C LEU A 47 -4.05 16.13 5.28
N GLY A 48 -4.81 17.03 4.64
CA GLY A 48 -4.26 18.06 3.76
C GLY A 48 -3.17 18.91 4.41
N LYS A 49 -3.34 19.29 5.67
CA LYS A 49 -2.32 20.03 6.44
C LYS A 49 -0.99 19.27 6.61
N ARG A 50 -1.02 17.94 6.58
CA ARG A 50 0.17 17.08 6.71
C ARG A 50 0.75 16.73 5.34
N VAL A 51 -0.08 16.48 4.35
CA VAL A 51 0.33 16.04 3.01
C VAL A 51 0.95 17.19 2.21
N LYS A 52 0.38 18.40 2.29
CA LYS A 52 0.85 19.56 1.51
C LYS A 52 2.35 19.86 1.72
N PRO A 53 2.87 19.98 2.96
CA PRO A 53 4.31 20.22 3.17
C PRO A 53 5.19 19.07 2.65
N LEU A 54 4.76 17.81 2.80
CA LEU A 54 5.49 16.65 2.31
C LEU A 54 5.56 16.65 0.79
N ALA A 55 4.43 16.85 0.10
CA ALA A 55 4.40 16.92 -1.35
C ALA A 55 5.28 18.05 -1.89
N GLN A 56 5.24 19.22 -1.26
CA GLN A 56 6.09 20.38 -1.62
C GLN A 56 7.58 20.07 -1.43
N SER A 57 7.96 19.28 -0.41
CA SER A 57 9.37 18.93 -0.16
C SER A 57 9.99 18.07 -1.26
N VAL A 58 9.19 17.40 -2.09
CA VAL A 58 9.62 16.65 -3.28
C VAL A 58 9.26 17.39 -4.59
N GLY A 59 9.00 18.69 -4.52
CA GLY A 59 8.78 19.55 -5.68
C GLY A 59 7.37 19.47 -6.29
N SER A 60 6.42 18.77 -5.63
CA SER A 60 5.05 18.70 -6.16
C SER A 60 4.23 19.95 -5.81
N SER A 61 3.57 20.48 -6.81
CA SER A 61 2.58 21.56 -6.68
C SER A 61 1.14 21.08 -6.90
N LEU A 62 0.95 19.87 -7.44
CA LEU A 62 -0.36 19.31 -7.74
C LEU A 62 -0.82 18.42 -6.56
N ILE A 63 -1.60 19.02 -5.64
CA ILE A 63 -2.01 18.40 -4.39
C ILE A 63 -3.52 18.58 -4.25
N LEU A 64 -4.27 17.48 -4.44
CA LEU A 64 -5.69 17.47 -4.74
C LEU A 64 -6.48 16.86 -3.57
N PRO A 65 -7.61 17.44 -3.16
CA PRO A 65 -8.55 16.76 -2.28
C PRO A 65 -9.18 15.58 -3.04
N CYS A 66 -9.22 14.39 -2.42
CA CYS A 66 -9.83 13.21 -3.01
C CYS A 66 -10.35 12.29 -1.90
N ASP A 67 -11.63 11.99 -1.96
CA ASP A 67 -12.29 10.98 -1.16
C ASP A 67 -12.80 9.87 -2.09
N VAL A 68 -12.32 8.64 -1.89
CA VAL A 68 -12.71 7.50 -2.73
C VAL A 68 -14.15 7.01 -2.47
N GLU A 69 -14.80 7.49 -1.42
CA GLU A 69 -16.24 7.28 -1.18
C GLU A 69 -17.12 8.28 -1.97
N ASP A 70 -16.52 9.35 -2.50
CA ASP A 70 -17.19 10.35 -3.33
C ASP A 70 -16.64 10.33 -4.76
N LEU A 71 -17.41 9.73 -5.68
CA LEU A 71 -17.00 9.61 -7.08
C LEU A 71 -16.77 10.96 -7.76
N SER A 72 -17.52 12.00 -7.36
CA SER A 72 -17.30 13.35 -7.90
C SER A 72 -15.94 13.91 -7.53
N SER A 73 -15.46 13.58 -6.33
CA SER A 73 -14.11 13.92 -5.85
C SER A 73 -13.01 13.17 -6.62
N VAL A 74 -13.28 11.89 -6.95
CA VAL A 74 -12.37 11.08 -7.78
C VAL A 74 -12.33 11.65 -9.21
N ASP A 75 -13.48 11.92 -9.81
CA ASP A 75 -13.57 12.47 -11.17
C ASP A 75 -12.84 13.83 -11.27
N ALA A 76 -13.06 14.73 -10.28
CA ALA A 76 -12.35 16.00 -10.21
C ALA A 76 -10.82 15.84 -10.11
N THR A 77 -10.35 14.81 -9.40
CA THR A 77 -8.91 14.50 -9.31
C THR A 77 -8.34 14.10 -10.68
N ILE A 78 -9.03 13.23 -11.40
CA ILE A 78 -8.60 12.78 -12.74
C ILE A 78 -8.65 13.92 -13.75
N ASP A 79 -9.69 14.76 -13.71
CA ASP A 79 -9.79 15.94 -14.59
C ASP A 79 -8.68 16.95 -14.31
N ALA A 80 -8.30 17.16 -13.06
CA ALA A 80 -7.17 18.02 -12.70
C ALA A 80 -5.85 17.48 -13.25
N LEU A 81 -5.60 16.17 -13.18
CA LEU A 81 -4.42 15.52 -13.78
C LEU A 81 -4.40 15.69 -15.30
N LYS A 82 -5.55 15.45 -15.95
CA LYS A 82 -5.72 15.61 -17.38
C LYS A 82 -5.43 17.07 -17.82
N HIS A 83 -5.94 18.03 -17.08
CA HIS A 83 -5.73 19.45 -17.35
C HIS A 83 -4.26 19.86 -17.18
N ALA A 84 -3.61 19.40 -16.09
CA ALA A 84 -2.25 19.78 -15.77
C ALA A 84 -1.20 19.09 -16.66
N TRP A 85 -1.41 17.82 -16.98
CA TRP A 85 -0.38 16.97 -17.60
C TRP A 85 -0.79 16.31 -18.92
N GLY A 86 -2.09 16.21 -19.20
CA GLY A 86 -2.63 15.48 -20.35
C GLY A 86 -2.54 13.98 -20.22
N THR A 87 -1.38 13.45 -19.82
CA THR A 87 -1.12 12.02 -19.61
C THR A 87 -0.41 11.78 -18.29
N ILE A 88 -0.54 10.55 -17.77
CA ILE A 88 0.19 10.04 -16.60
C ILE A 88 0.86 8.71 -16.95
N ASP A 89 1.93 8.37 -16.24
CA ASP A 89 2.70 7.13 -16.44
C ASP A 89 2.45 6.11 -15.34
N PHE A 90 2.05 6.54 -14.14
CA PHE A 90 1.78 5.60 -13.05
C PHE A 90 0.79 6.14 -12.01
N VAL A 91 0.20 5.20 -11.26
CA VAL A 91 -0.61 5.48 -10.06
C VAL A 91 -0.18 4.57 -8.94
N VAL A 92 0.01 5.13 -7.76
CA VAL A 92 0.19 4.41 -6.49
C VAL A 92 -1.08 4.58 -5.66
N HIS A 93 -1.82 3.49 -5.49
CA HIS A 93 -3.03 3.41 -4.67
C HIS A 93 -2.71 2.76 -3.33
N ALA A 94 -2.46 3.57 -2.31
CA ALA A 94 -2.14 3.11 -0.96
C ALA A 94 -3.26 3.45 0.03
N ILE A 95 -4.51 3.17 -0.36
CA ILE A 95 -5.71 3.48 0.41
C ILE A 95 -6.24 2.21 1.09
N GLY A 96 -6.76 2.38 2.29
CA GLY A 96 -7.44 1.32 3.02
C GLY A 96 -8.05 1.88 4.30
N PHE A 97 -9.26 1.42 4.59
CA PHE A 97 -10.01 1.80 5.78
C PHE A 97 -10.92 0.66 6.23
N SER A 98 -11.03 0.50 7.53
CA SER A 98 -12.09 -0.25 8.21
C SER A 98 -12.34 0.33 9.61
N ASP A 99 -13.51 0.13 10.18
CA ASP A 99 -13.75 0.50 11.57
C ASP A 99 -12.86 -0.37 12.48
N LYS A 100 -11.97 0.30 13.23
CA LYS A 100 -11.01 -0.35 14.14
C LYS A 100 -11.69 -1.16 15.24
N ASN A 101 -12.94 -0.86 15.59
CA ASN A 101 -13.68 -1.60 16.61
C ASN A 101 -14.10 -2.98 16.09
N GLU A 102 -14.38 -3.11 14.79
CA GLU A 102 -14.73 -4.36 14.13
C GLU A 102 -13.50 -5.19 13.69
N LEU A 103 -12.31 -4.65 13.82
CA LEU A 103 -11.07 -5.41 13.64
C LEU A 103 -10.67 -6.21 14.88
N LYS A 104 -11.31 -5.98 16.04
CA LYS A 104 -11.03 -6.65 17.29
C LYS A 104 -11.93 -7.87 17.48
N GLY A 105 -11.38 -8.90 18.16
CA GLY A 105 -12.14 -10.10 18.47
C GLY A 105 -12.34 -11.03 17.27
N ARG A 106 -13.34 -11.91 17.37
CA ARG A 106 -13.60 -12.90 16.33
C ARG A 106 -14.31 -12.25 15.13
N TYR A 107 -13.84 -12.59 13.94
CA TYR A 107 -14.41 -12.10 12.67
C TYR A 107 -15.93 -12.29 12.59
N ILE A 108 -16.42 -13.48 12.99
CA ILE A 108 -17.84 -13.83 12.89
C ILE A 108 -18.74 -13.00 13.81
N ASP A 109 -18.19 -12.51 14.92
CA ASP A 109 -18.95 -11.76 15.92
C ASP A 109 -18.86 -10.24 15.69
N ALA A 110 -17.71 -9.78 15.18
CA ALA A 110 -17.40 -8.36 15.07
C ALA A 110 -17.82 -7.72 13.73
N THR A 111 -18.02 -8.52 12.67
CA THR A 111 -18.23 -7.98 11.32
C THR A 111 -19.69 -7.64 11.06
N THR A 112 -19.99 -6.37 10.79
CA THR A 112 -21.30 -5.91 10.36
C THR A 112 -21.37 -5.79 8.83
N ARG A 113 -22.60 -5.85 8.28
CA ARG A 113 -22.84 -5.63 6.84
C ARG A 113 -22.38 -4.23 6.40
N GLU A 114 -22.63 -3.23 7.23
CA GLU A 114 -22.30 -1.83 6.94
C GLU A 114 -20.78 -1.64 6.79
N ASN A 115 -20.01 -2.03 7.81
CA ASN A 115 -18.55 -1.90 7.75
C ASN A 115 -17.93 -2.84 6.73
N PHE A 116 -18.47 -4.05 6.53
CA PHE A 116 -18.02 -4.94 5.47
C PHE A 116 -18.12 -4.26 4.10
N THR A 117 -19.30 -3.71 3.77
CA THR A 117 -19.52 -3.02 2.49
C THR A 117 -18.58 -1.82 2.35
N ARG A 118 -18.50 -0.98 3.36
CA ARG A 118 -17.64 0.20 3.36
C ARG A 118 -16.16 -0.17 3.21
N THR A 119 -15.70 -1.16 3.96
CA THR A 119 -14.32 -1.66 3.87
C THR A 119 -14.01 -2.18 2.47
N MET A 120 -14.92 -2.95 1.86
CA MET A 120 -14.75 -3.46 0.50
C MET A 120 -14.71 -2.34 -0.55
N VAL A 121 -15.55 -1.32 -0.42
CA VAL A 121 -15.53 -0.17 -1.33
C VAL A 121 -14.19 0.57 -1.22
N ILE A 122 -13.79 0.99 -0.01
CA ILE A 122 -12.61 1.82 0.19
C ILE A 122 -11.31 1.04 -0.03
N SER A 123 -11.21 -0.21 0.47
CA SER A 123 -9.95 -0.93 0.55
C SER A 123 -9.72 -1.94 -0.58
N CYS A 124 -10.71 -2.13 -1.45
CA CYS A 124 -10.65 -3.05 -2.58
C CYS A 124 -11.14 -2.39 -3.87
N PHE A 125 -12.41 -2.02 -3.95
CA PHE A 125 -13.05 -1.59 -5.19
C PHE A 125 -12.54 -0.22 -5.67
N SER A 126 -12.19 0.68 -4.78
CA SER A 126 -11.62 2.00 -5.12
C SER A 126 -10.39 1.90 -6.03
N PHE A 127 -9.57 0.83 -5.91
CA PHE A 127 -8.46 0.60 -6.83
C PHE A 127 -8.95 0.36 -8.27
N THR A 128 -10.01 -0.41 -8.44
CA THR A 128 -10.64 -0.64 -9.75
C THR A 128 -11.23 0.66 -10.31
N GLU A 129 -11.91 1.44 -9.49
CA GLU A 129 -12.48 2.74 -9.90
C GLU A 129 -11.41 3.75 -10.33
N ILE A 130 -10.29 3.81 -9.61
CA ILE A 130 -9.13 4.63 -9.98
C ILE A 130 -8.51 4.11 -11.29
N ALA A 131 -8.34 2.79 -11.44
CA ALA A 131 -7.80 2.20 -12.67
C ALA A 131 -8.65 2.52 -13.90
N GLN A 132 -9.99 2.41 -13.79
CA GLN A 132 -10.93 2.75 -14.87
C GLN A 132 -10.75 4.19 -15.36
N ARG A 133 -10.53 5.12 -14.46
CA ARG A 133 -10.41 6.56 -14.74
C ARG A 133 -9.01 6.99 -15.15
N ALA A 134 -7.99 6.33 -14.62
CA ALA A 134 -6.60 6.63 -14.90
C ALA A 134 -6.13 6.04 -16.25
N ALA A 135 -6.61 4.83 -16.62
CA ALA A 135 -6.18 4.14 -17.83
C ALA A 135 -6.32 5.00 -19.12
N PRO A 136 -7.39 5.78 -19.35
CA PRO A 136 -7.47 6.65 -20.50
C PRO A 136 -6.39 7.75 -20.57
N LEU A 137 -5.79 8.12 -19.43
CA LEU A 137 -4.66 9.07 -19.38
C LEU A 137 -3.31 8.39 -19.59
N MET A 138 -3.25 7.05 -19.62
CA MET A 138 -2.04 6.25 -19.78
C MET A 138 -1.85 5.78 -21.22
N SER A 139 -1.99 6.69 -22.19
CA SER A 139 -2.02 6.39 -23.63
C SER A 139 -0.73 5.76 -24.20
N LYS A 140 0.37 5.83 -23.46
CA LYS A 140 1.67 5.21 -23.82
C LYS A 140 1.99 3.97 -22.99
N GLY A 141 0.98 3.39 -22.33
CA GLY A 141 1.16 2.39 -21.30
C GLY A 141 1.50 3.02 -19.95
N GLY A 142 1.84 2.19 -18.95
CA GLY A 142 2.17 2.68 -17.63
C GLY A 142 2.13 1.61 -16.54
N SER A 143 2.05 2.03 -15.28
CA SER A 143 2.03 1.11 -14.14
C SER A 143 1.04 1.54 -13.06
N LEU A 144 0.16 0.62 -12.66
CA LEU A 144 -0.72 0.76 -11.51
C LEU A 144 -0.17 -0.10 -10.37
N LEU A 145 0.02 0.48 -9.20
CA LEU A 145 0.54 -0.20 -8.02
C LEU A 145 -0.40 -0.01 -6.84
N THR A 146 -0.75 -1.11 -6.17
CA THR A 146 -1.50 -1.06 -4.91
C THR A 146 -0.75 -1.73 -3.77
N LEU A 147 -1.22 -1.52 -2.53
CA LEU A 147 -0.64 -2.11 -1.33
C LEU A 147 -1.58 -3.15 -0.72
N THR A 148 -1.04 -4.34 -0.48
CA THR A 148 -1.72 -5.43 0.21
C THR A 148 -0.94 -5.86 1.46
N TYR A 149 -1.42 -6.91 2.14
CA TYR A 149 -0.80 -7.45 3.34
C TYR A 149 -1.07 -8.96 3.44
N GLY A 150 -0.19 -9.69 4.07
CA GLY A 150 -0.26 -11.16 4.22
C GLY A 150 -1.56 -11.70 4.85
N GLY A 151 -2.40 -10.84 5.41
CA GLY A 151 -3.76 -11.16 5.84
C GLY A 151 -4.72 -11.50 4.69
N SER A 152 -4.34 -11.28 3.44
CA SER A 152 -5.08 -11.71 2.24
C SER A 152 -5.07 -13.23 2.03
N THR A 153 -3.98 -13.89 2.43
CA THR A 153 -3.75 -15.33 2.21
C THR A 153 -3.72 -16.15 3.48
N ARG A 154 -3.58 -15.50 4.64
CA ARG A 154 -3.49 -16.14 5.97
C ARG A 154 -4.31 -15.35 6.97
N VAL A 155 -4.82 -16.03 8.00
CA VAL A 155 -5.52 -15.36 9.10
C VAL A 155 -4.50 -14.58 9.93
N MET A 156 -4.72 -13.27 10.02
CA MET A 156 -3.98 -12.38 10.90
C MET A 156 -4.89 -11.92 12.04
N PRO A 157 -4.50 -12.05 13.31
CA PRO A 157 -5.28 -11.57 14.44
C PRO A 157 -5.63 -10.08 14.29
N ASN A 158 -6.84 -9.68 14.66
CA ASN A 158 -7.31 -8.30 14.60
C ASN A 158 -7.25 -7.64 13.21
N TYR A 159 -7.33 -8.45 12.15
CA TYR A 159 -7.35 -7.95 10.77
C TYR A 159 -8.71 -8.18 10.07
N ASN A 160 -9.44 -9.20 10.47
CA ASN A 160 -10.85 -9.51 10.15
C ASN A 160 -11.23 -9.16 8.69
N VAL A 161 -12.23 -8.29 8.49
CA VAL A 161 -12.74 -7.89 7.17
C VAL A 161 -11.66 -7.28 6.25
N MET A 162 -10.62 -6.67 6.81
CA MET A 162 -9.50 -6.17 6.00
C MET A 162 -8.77 -7.29 5.26
N GLY A 163 -8.65 -8.48 5.84
CA GLY A 163 -8.07 -9.65 5.17
C GLY A 163 -8.86 -10.02 3.92
N ILE A 164 -10.19 -10.00 4.01
CA ILE A 164 -11.09 -10.27 2.88
C ILE A 164 -10.97 -9.18 1.82
N ALA A 165 -10.93 -7.90 2.22
CA ALA A 165 -10.73 -6.80 1.30
C ALA A 165 -9.39 -6.89 0.56
N LYS A 166 -8.30 -7.27 1.25
CA LYS A 166 -6.99 -7.46 0.62
C LYS A 166 -6.94 -8.69 -0.30
N ALA A 167 -7.64 -9.77 0.02
CA ALA A 167 -7.79 -10.91 -0.88
C ALA A 167 -8.55 -10.51 -2.17
N GLY A 168 -9.64 -9.76 -2.05
CA GLY A 168 -10.36 -9.19 -3.18
C GLY A 168 -9.51 -8.23 -4.00
N LEU A 169 -8.71 -7.38 -3.35
CA LEU A 169 -7.78 -6.45 -4.00
C LEU A 169 -6.71 -7.19 -4.82
N GLU A 170 -6.11 -8.25 -4.30
CA GLU A 170 -5.14 -9.08 -5.03
C GLU A 170 -5.78 -9.81 -6.23
N ALA A 171 -7.05 -10.24 -6.08
CA ALA A 171 -7.81 -10.73 -7.22
C ALA A 171 -8.01 -9.64 -8.27
N SER A 172 -8.42 -8.43 -7.87
CA SER A 172 -8.61 -7.28 -8.77
C SER A 172 -7.32 -6.92 -9.52
N VAL A 173 -6.15 -7.01 -8.87
CA VAL A 173 -4.84 -6.82 -9.54
C VAL A 173 -4.69 -7.74 -10.76
N ARG A 174 -5.04 -9.04 -10.62
CA ARG A 174 -4.93 -10.01 -11.71
C ARG A 174 -5.91 -9.74 -12.84
N TYR A 175 -7.17 -9.41 -12.53
CA TYR A 175 -8.16 -9.07 -13.54
C TYR A 175 -7.80 -7.77 -14.28
N LEU A 176 -7.42 -6.72 -13.54
CA LEU A 176 -6.99 -5.45 -14.15
C LEU A 176 -5.71 -5.63 -15.00
N ALA A 177 -4.76 -6.47 -14.57
CA ALA A 177 -3.58 -6.79 -15.36
C ALA A 177 -3.91 -7.46 -16.69
N SER A 178 -4.88 -8.38 -16.68
CA SER A 178 -5.39 -9.04 -17.91
C SER A 178 -6.07 -8.04 -18.84
N ASP A 179 -6.94 -7.19 -18.30
CA ASP A 179 -7.75 -6.27 -19.09
C ASP A 179 -6.95 -5.11 -19.67
N LEU A 180 -5.97 -4.58 -18.90
CA LEU A 180 -5.18 -3.41 -19.25
C LEU A 180 -3.84 -3.77 -19.96
N GLY A 181 -3.43 -5.04 -19.91
CA GLY A 181 -2.21 -5.52 -20.56
C GLY A 181 -2.11 -5.20 -22.07
N PRO A 182 -3.19 -5.35 -22.87
CA PRO A 182 -3.18 -4.95 -24.28
C PRO A 182 -2.89 -3.47 -24.54
N GLN A 183 -3.09 -2.61 -23.51
CA GLN A 183 -2.77 -1.18 -23.54
C GLN A 183 -1.36 -0.89 -23.00
N ALA A 184 -0.54 -1.93 -22.77
CA ALA A 184 0.78 -1.84 -22.12
C ALA A 184 0.74 -1.22 -20.71
N ILE A 185 -0.38 -1.33 -19.99
CA ILE A 185 -0.51 -0.91 -18.60
C ILE A 185 -0.30 -2.13 -17.71
N ARG A 186 0.72 -2.08 -16.86
CA ARG A 186 1.03 -3.12 -15.88
C ARG A 186 0.30 -2.84 -14.57
N VAL A 187 -0.19 -3.87 -13.92
CA VAL A 187 -0.91 -3.76 -12.64
C VAL A 187 -0.33 -4.73 -11.64
N ASN A 188 0.20 -4.24 -10.54
CA ASN A 188 0.86 -5.06 -9.51
C ASN A 188 0.46 -4.61 -8.10
N ALA A 189 0.72 -5.47 -7.12
CA ALA A 189 0.59 -5.18 -5.71
C ALA A 189 1.92 -5.39 -4.97
N ILE A 190 2.16 -4.63 -3.90
CA ILE A 190 3.19 -4.94 -2.91
C ILE A 190 2.50 -5.42 -1.64
N SER A 191 2.85 -6.63 -1.20
CA SER A 191 2.51 -7.15 0.12
C SER A 191 3.62 -6.76 1.11
N ALA A 192 3.43 -5.65 1.81
CA ALA A 192 4.41 -5.15 2.76
C ALA A 192 4.28 -5.87 4.11
N GLY A 193 5.41 -6.14 4.76
CA GLY A 193 5.42 -6.54 6.17
C GLY A 193 4.85 -5.44 7.08
N PRO A 194 4.62 -5.71 8.37
CA PRO A 194 4.11 -4.70 9.28
C PRO A 194 5.09 -3.55 9.44
N ILE A 195 4.62 -2.35 9.10
CA ILE A 195 5.34 -1.08 9.25
C ILE A 195 4.54 -0.19 10.20
N ARG A 196 5.22 0.55 11.07
CA ARG A 196 4.59 1.48 12.01
C ARG A 196 4.03 2.69 11.26
N THR A 197 2.83 2.54 10.72
CA THR A 197 2.08 3.60 10.04
C THR A 197 0.89 4.04 10.88
N LEU A 198 0.27 5.16 10.50
CA LEU A 198 -0.98 5.60 11.13
C LEU A 198 -2.09 4.54 10.98
N ALA A 199 -2.20 3.90 9.83
CA ALA A 199 -3.15 2.81 9.58
C ALA A 199 -2.82 1.57 10.43
N GLY A 200 -1.55 1.17 10.53
CA GLY A 200 -1.09 0.05 11.36
C GLY A 200 -1.32 0.26 12.85
N ALA A 201 -1.31 1.51 13.33
CA ALA A 201 -1.61 1.83 14.74
C ALA A 201 -3.08 1.54 15.12
N GLY A 202 -3.98 1.43 14.15
CA GLY A 202 -5.38 1.04 14.37
C GLY A 202 -5.59 -0.46 14.62
N ILE A 203 -4.58 -1.30 14.34
CA ILE A 203 -4.64 -2.75 14.55
C ILE A 203 -4.33 -3.04 16.03
N GLY A 204 -5.24 -3.71 16.74
CA GLY A 204 -5.02 -4.15 18.12
C GLY A 204 -3.79 -5.08 18.20
N GLU A 205 -3.03 -5.00 19.32
CA GLU A 205 -1.83 -5.82 19.55
C GLU A 205 -0.70 -5.65 18.51
N ALA A 206 -0.71 -4.56 17.73
CA ALA A 206 0.26 -4.33 16.67
C ALA A 206 1.72 -4.45 17.13
N ARG A 207 2.02 -4.02 18.37
CA ARG A 207 3.38 -4.12 18.93
C ARG A 207 3.87 -5.57 19.05
N ALA A 208 3.02 -6.45 19.53
CA ALA A 208 3.33 -7.89 19.67
C ALA A 208 3.53 -8.51 18.28
N MET A 209 2.67 -8.18 17.30
CA MET A 209 2.81 -8.63 15.92
C MET A 209 4.12 -8.17 15.26
N PHE A 210 4.53 -6.92 15.48
CA PHE A 210 5.82 -6.40 14.97
C PHE A 210 7.01 -7.15 15.59
N SER A 211 6.97 -7.40 16.91
CA SER A 211 8.03 -8.12 17.60
C SER A 211 8.12 -9.56 17.13
N PHE A 212 6.98 -10.26 17.01
CA PHE A 212 6.91 -11.63 16.52
C PHE A 212 7.47 -11.74 15.09
N GLN A 213 7.02 -10.89 14.17
CA GLN A 213 7.51 -10.94 12.80
C GLN A 213 9.01 -10.65 12.74
N ARG A 214 9.52 -9.65 13.46
CA ARG A 214 10.96 -9.37 13.52
C ARG A 214 11.75 -10.58 14.03
N ALA A 215 11.25 -11.26 15.04
CA ALA A 215 11.91 -12.43 15.61
C ALA A 215 11.93 -13.65 14.67
N HIS A 216 10.93 -13.80 13.79
CA HIS A 216 10.75 -14.99 12.97
C HIS A 216 11.00 -14.79 11.47
N ALA A 217 11.02 -13.55 10.98
CA ALA A 217 11.35 -13.30 9.58
C ALA A 217 12.80 -13.75 9.26
N PRO A 218 13.06 -14.32 8.08
CA PRO A 218 14.40 -14.76 7.68
C PRO A 218 15.48 -13.69 7.84
N LEU A 219 15.18 -12.42 7.50
CA LEU A 219 16.15 -11.33 7.64
C LEU A 219 16.27 -10.77 9.06
N ARG A 220 15.48 -11.28 10.03
CA ARG A 220 15.54 -10.89 11.45
C ARG A 220 15.48 -9.38 11.72
N ARG A 221 14.84 -8.63 10.86
CA ARG A 221 14.65 -7.19 10.98
C ARG A 221 13.24 -6.77 10.57
N PRO A 222 12.76 -5.62 11.05
CA PRO A 222 11.54 -5.03 10.50
C PRO A 222 11.76 -4.56 9.05
N VAL A 223 10.68 -4.47 8.31
CA VAL A 223 10.64 -3.80 7.00
C VAL A 223 10.42 -2.31 7.21
N THR A 224 11.03 -1.48 6.37
CA THR A 224 10.90 -0.02 6.41
C THR A 224 10.13 0.50 5.20
N ILE A 225 9.74 1.78 5.26
CA ILE A 225 9.09 2.43 4.10
C ILE A 225 10.06 2.57 2.92
N GLU A 226 11.37 2.63 3.19
CA GLU A 226 12.43 2.69 2.18
C GLU A 226 12.58 1.33 1.47
N ASP A 227 12.48 0.20 2.17
CA ASP A 227 12.47 -1.14 1.56
C ASP A 227 11.30 -1.26 0.57
N VAL A 228 10.13 -0.78 0.95
CA VAL A 228 8.95 -0.76 0.06
C VAL A 228 9.13 0.24 -1.07
N GLY A 229 9.71 1.41 -0.80
CA GLY A 229 10.04 2.41 -1.80
C GLY A 229 10.93 1.88 -2.91
N GLY A 230 11.99 1.14 -2.57
CA GLY A 230 12.88 0.50 -3.54
C GLY A 230 12.17 -0.53 -4.42
N SER A 231 11.33 -1.38 -3.84
CA SER A 231 10.51 -2.36 -4.57
C SER A 231 9.47 -1.67 -5.47
N ALA A 232 8.86 -0.59 -4.99
CA ALA A 232 7.92 0.20 -5.77
C ALA A 232 8.61 0.90 -6.95
N LEU A 233 9.81 1.44 -6.75
CA LEU A 233 10.63 2.02 -7.83
C LEU A 233 10.88 0.99 -8.94
N TYR A 234 11.23 -0.26 -8.59
CA TYR A 234 11.35 -1.35 -9.56
C TYR A 234 10.03 -1.58 -10.31
N LEU A 235 8.90 -1.75 -9.60
CA LEU A 235 7.60 -2.05 -10.21
C LEU A 235 7.01 -0.90 -11.03
N LEU A 236 7.36 0.35 -10.73
CA LEU A 236 6.88 1.53 -11.44
C LEU A 236 7.78 1.93 -12.62
N SER A 237 9.04 1.51 -12.61
CA SER A 237 10.01 1.80 -13.69
C SER A 237 9.96 0.75 -14.82
N ASP A 238 10.68 1.04 -15.90
CA ASP A 238 10.82 0.15 -17.06
C ASP A 238 11.64 -1.12 -16.75
N LEU A 239 12.31 -1.18 -15.59
CA LEU A 239 13.02 -2.39 -15.12
C LEU A 239 12.07 -3.59 -14.93
N SER A 240 10.80 -3.33 -14.68
CA SER A 240 9.77 -4.37 -14.52
C SER A 240 8.83 -4.49 -15.73
N ALA A 241 9.30 -4.17 -16.94
CA ALA A 241 8.48 -4.17 -18.15
C ALA A 241 7.76 -5.52 -18.43
N GLY A 242 8.31 -6.64 -17.98
CA GLY A 242 7.70 -7.96 -18.10
C GLY A 242 6.88 -8.39 -16.87
N VAL A 243 6.60 -7.52 -15.90
CA VAL A 243 5.95 -7.89 -14.63
C VAL A 243 4.57 -7.24 -14.54
N THR A 244 3.51 -8.05 -14.55
CA THR A 244 2.12 -7.63 -14.34
C THR A 244 1.31 -8.75 -13.69
N GLY A 245 0.30 -8.38 -12.89
CA GLY A 245 -0.53 -9.34 -12.14
C GLY A 245 0.13 -9.90 -10.89
N GLU A 246 1.30 -9.37 -10.50
CA GLU A 246 2.14 -9.88 -9.41
C GLU A 246 1.75 -9.27 -8.06
N THR A 247 1.83 -10.10 -7.01
CA THR A 247 1.85 -9.66 -5.61
C THR A 247 3.27 -9.84 -5.08
N HIS A 248 4.03 -8.76 -5.06
CA HIS A 248 5.44 -8.74 -4.68
C HIS A 248 5.60 -8.59 -3.16
N PHE A 249 6.22 -9.57 -2.51
CA PHE A 249 6.39 -9.56 -1.05
C PHE A 249 7.62 -8.75 -0.62
N VAL A 250 7.39 -7.76 0.26
CA VAL A 250 8.41 -6.95 0.93
C VAL A 250 8.17 -7.04 2.43
N ASP A 251 8.54 -8.17 3.03
CA ASP A 251 8.22 -8.54 4.42
C ASP A 251 9.38 -9.22 5.17
N ALA A 252 10.60 -8.99 4.71
CA ALA A 252 11.82 -9.63 5.24
C ALA A 252 11.80 -11.17 5.13
N GLY A 253 10.98 -11.71 4.19
CA GLY A 253 10.82 -13.15 3.95
C GLY A 253 9.81 -13.82 4.88
N TYR A 254 9.07 -13.09 5.70
CA TYR A 254 8.13 -13.67 6.65
C TYR A 254 7.03 -14.52 5.99
N ASN A 255 6.62 -14.18 4.77
CA ASN A 255 5.58 -14.91 4.04
C ASN A 255 5.90 -16.40 3.80
N ILE A 256 7.19 -16.79 3.75
CA ILE A 256 7.59 -18.19 3.51
C ILE A 256 7.66 -19.03 4.80
N ILE A 257 7.48 -18.41 5.96
CA ILE A 257 7.62 -19.10 7.25
C ILE A 257 6.28 -19.67 7.70
N SER A 258 6.23 -20.98 7.91
CA SER A 258 5.07 -21.68 8.45
C SER A 258 5.16 -21.84 9.98
N MET A 259 6.38 -22.03 10.52
CA MET A 259 6.60 -22.31 11.93
C MET A 259 7.92 -21.70 12.40
N PRO A 260 7.98 -21.15 13.61
CA PRO A 260 9.22 -20.72 14.26
C PRO A 260 10.24 -21.87 14.37
N ARG A 261 11.52 -21.55 14.43
CA ARG A 261 12.57 -22.55 14.67
C ARG A 261 12.45 -23.09 16.10
N PRO A 262 12.79 -24.37 16.34
CA PRO A 262 12.74 -24.94 17.70
C PRO A 262 13.55 -24.15 18.74
N ASP A 263 14.67 -23.56 18.35
CA ASP A 263 15.50 -22.74 19.23
C ASP A 263 14.82 -21.42 19.62
N ASP A 264 14.13 -20.77 18.68
CA ASP A 264 13.34 -19.57 18.93
C ASP A 264 12.22 -19.86 19.93
N LEU A 265 11.50 -20.99 19.76
CA LEU A 265 10.43 -21.42 20.67
C LEU A 265 10.96 -21.72 22.08
N ARG A 266 12.14 -22.34 22.21
CA ARG A 266 12.78 -22.61 23.52
C ARG A 266 13.16 -21.31 24.22
N ALA A 267 13.70 -20.35 23.49
CA ALA A 267 14.07 -19.05 24.05
C ALA A 267 12.83 -18.28 24.56
N GLU A 268 11.74 -18.26 23.79
CA GLU A 268 10.47 -17.64 24.20
C GLU A 268 9.87 -18.31 25.45
N GLN A 269 9.92 -19.66 25.52
CA GLN A 269 9.44 -20.40 26.69
C GLN A 269 10.30 -20.14 27.94
N ALA A 270 11.62 -19.98 27.81
CA ALA A 270 12.49 -19.62 28.89
C ALA A 270 12.17 -18.22 29.44
N GLN A 271 12.03 -17.25 28.55
CA GLN A 271 11.67 -15.88 28.92
C GLN A 271 10.32 -15.81 29.65
N MET A 272 9.29 -16.53 29.17
CA MET A 272 7.98 -16.55 29.82
C MET A 272 8.04 -17.19 31.23
N ARG A 273 8.95 -18.15 31.46
CA ARG A 273 9.16 -18.74 32.79
C ARG A 273 9.83 -17.78 33.75
N ASP A 274 10.81 -17.03 33.28
CA ASP A 274 11.50 -16.01 34.07
C ASP A 274 10.56 -14.88 34.47
N GLU A 275 9.75 -14.37 33.52
CA GLU A 275 8.73 -13.35 33.78
C GLU A 275 7.59 -13.82 34.73
N ALA A 276 7.30 -15.12 34.79
CA ALA A 276 6.31 -15.67 35.71
C ALA A 276 6.88 -15.96 37.13
N ALA A 277 8.20 -15.91 37.29
CA ALA A 277 8.89 -16.12 38.56
C ALA A 277 9.22 -14.84 39.34
N GLU A 278 9.10 -13.69 38.67
CA GLU A 278 9.18 -12.31 39.22
C GLU A 278 7.80 -11.83 39.71
#